data_bc371ef3677ce3eb29a187d482c67d22
#
_entry.id   bc371ef3677ce3eb29a187d482c67d22
#
_cell.length_a   1.000
_cell.length_b   1.000
_cell.length_c   1.000
_cell.angle_alpha   90.00
_cell.angle_beta   90.00
_cell.angle_gamma   90.00
#
_symmetry.space_group_name_H-M   'P 1'
#
loop_
_entity.id
_entity.type
_entity.pdbx_description
1 polymer ?
#
loop_
_entity_poly.entity_id
_entity_poly.type
_entity_poly.pdbx_seq_one_letter_code
_entity_poly.pdbx_strand_id
1 'polypeptide(L)'
;MGSYISACGVKTAEIKAIFGSKDKTLLQKIKANKTFQYNVNETPETIQALTEMIMGTPYTLKGYHYGYTFIGICKAFGTELPYDEDIKSGYFTSLIDRVLLEDWGIEVSIDFELFPKKCFPSHLIKKTYEPMISLLDEERLKALGNLLDKVHKTPEEIDVLIKEDEKGYAYYDIMGLKENITFCLENKLDMALFCY
;
A
#
# COMPACT_ATOMS: atom_id res chain seq x y z
N MET A 1 4.64 -17.87 -8.22
CA MET A 1 3.56 -16.95 -7.80
C MET A 1 4.15 -15.55 -7.87
N GLY A 2 3.45 -14.60 -8.46
CA GLY A 2 3.90 -13.20 -8.48
C GLY A 2 3.39 -12.48 -7.24
N SER A 3 4.17 -11.55 -6.71
CA SER A 3 3.72 -10.64 -5.66
C SER A 3 3.00 -9.45 -6.29
N TYR A 4 2.01 -8.92 -5.62
CA TYR A 4 1.20 -7.79 -6.08
C TYR A 4 1.25 -6.66 -5.07
N ILE A 5 1.30 -5.43 -5.57
CA ILE A 5 1.29 -4.21 -4.78
C ILE A 5 -0.13 -3.66 -4.79
N SER A 6 -0.77 -3.64 -3.63
CA SER A 6 -2.06 -3.00 -3.42
C SER A 6 -1.91 -1.77 -2.52
N ALA A 7 -2.87 -0.84 -2.58
CA ALA A 7 -2.83 0.39 -1.82
C ALA A 7 -4.18 0.72 -1.18
N CYS A 8 -4.15 1.56 -0.14
CA CYS A 8 -5.32 2.28 0.36
C CYS A 8 -4.90 3.61 1.01
N GLY A 9 -5.80 4.59 0.98
CA GLY A 9 -5.60 5.84 1.71
C GLY A 9 -5.88 5.65 3.20
N VAL A 10 -5.02 6.18 4.08
CA VAL A 10 -5.20 6.05 5.53
C VAL A 10 -4.91 7.37 6.23
N LYS A 11 -5.61 7.61 7.33
CA LYS A 11 -5.18 8.60 8.31
C LYS A 11 -4.31 7.91 9.35
N THR A 12 -2.99 8.01 9.19
CA THR A 12 -2.04 7.32 10.05
C THR A 12 -2.28 7.56 11.53
N ALA A 13 -2.73 8.74 11.93
CA ALA A 13 -3.06 9.04 13.32
C ALA A 13 -4.25 8.20 13.84
N GLU A 14 -5.28 7.99 13.00
CA GLU A 14 -6.44 7.14 13.36
C GLU A 14 -6.02 5.67 13.44
N ILE A 15 -5.21 5.20 12.50
CA ILE A 15 -4.65 3.84 12.55
C ILE A 15 -3.81 3.65 13.82
N LYS A 16 -2.92 4.60 14.14
CA LYS A 16 -2.09 4.56 15.37
C LYS A 16 -2.95 4.48 16.64
N ALA A 17 -4.07 5.19 16.70
CA ALA A 17 -4.95 5.21 17.87
C ALA A 17 -5.60 3.85 18.18
N ILE A 18 -5.65 2.92 17.20
CA ILE A 18 -6.13 1.55 17.39
C ILE A 18 -5.19 0.76 18.29
N PHE A 19 -3.88 0.95 18.10
CA PHE A 19 -2.83 0.17 18.76
C PHE A 19 -2.68 0.56 20.22
N GLY A 20 -2.74 -0.43 21.10
CA GLY A 20 -2.64 -0.20 22.55
C GLY A 20 -3.82 0.56 23.15
N SER A 21 -4.92 0.75 22.42
CA SER A 21 -6.12 1.43 22.89
C SER A 21 -6.81 0.71 24.07
N LYS A 22 -6.56 -0.59 24.21
CA LYS A 22 -7.21 -1.49 25.19
C LYS A 22 -8.74 -1.55 25.06
N ASP A 23 -9.26 -1.10 23.91
CA ASP A 23 -10.70 -1.04 23.65
C ASP A 23 -11.21 -2.40 23.16
N LYS A 24 -11.87 -3.13 24.07
CA LYS A 24 -12.48 -4.42 23.77
C LYS A 24 -13.65 -4.32 22.79
N THR A 25 -14.36 -3.19 22.80
CA THR A 25 -15.47 -2.94 21.87
C THR A 25 -14.94 -2.76 20.46
N LEU A 26 -13.86 -1.98 20.30
CA LEU A 26 -13.15 -1.83 19.02
C LEU A 26 -12.63 -3.18 18.51
N LEU A 27 -12.03 -3.99 19.39
CA LEU A 27 -11.59 -5.35 19.03
C LEU A 27 -12.71 -6.19 18.44
N GLN A 28 -13.87 -6.20 19.07
CA GLN A 28 -15.04 -6.95 18.56
C GLN A 28 -15.56 -6.34 17.24
N LYS A 29 -15.56 -5.01 17.12
CA LYS A 29 -15.98 -4.33 15.91
C LYS A 29 -15.05 -4.67 14.73
N ILE A 30 -13.74 -4.73 14.94
CA ILE A 30 -12.79 -5.12 13.89
C ILE A 30 -12.99 -6.58 13.50
N LYS A 31 -13.12 -7.50 14.45
CA LYS A 31 -13.39 -8.92 14.18
C LYS A 31 -14.67 -9.12 13.34
N ALA A 32 -15.70 -8.32 13.57
CA ALA A 32 -16.96 -8.39 12.84
C ALA A 32 -16.93 -7.62 11.50
N ASN A 33 -15.86 -6.89 11.19
CA ASN A 33 -15.76 -6.10 9.97
C ASN A 33 -15.52 -7.02 8.76
N LYS A 34 -16.41 -6.96 7.76
CA LYS A 34 -16.36 -7.83 6.57
C LYS A 34 -15.09 -7.61 5.73
N THR A 35 -14.65 -6.36 5.60
CA THR A 35 -13.43 -6.02 4.86
C THR A 35 -12.21 -6.60 5.56
N PHE A 36 -12.16 -6.52 6.91
CA PHE A 36 -11.11 -7.17 7.68
C PHE A 36 -11.11 -8.68 7.45
N GLN A 37 -12.25 -9.34 7.61
CA GLN A 37 -12.41 -10.79 7.43
C GLN A 37 -12.02 -11.25 6.02
N TYR A 38 -12.36 -10.46 5.00
CA TYR A 38 -12.00 -10.75 3.61
C TYR A 38 -10.50 -10.66 3.34
N ASN A 39 -9.82 -9.66 3.92
CA ASN A 39 -8.40 -9.40 3.68
C ASN A 39 -7.45 -10.21 4.57
N VAL A 40 -7.97 -10.86 5.60
CA VAL A 40 -7.18 -11.71 6.48
C VAL A 40 -7.88 -13.06 6.63
N ASN A 41 -7.15 -14.15 6.40
CA ASN A 41 -7.67 -15.45 6.80
C ASN A 41 -7.86 -15.46 8.31
N GLU A 42 -9.09 -15.67 8.78
CA GLU A 42 -9.38 -15.77 10.21
C GLU A 42 -8.76 -17.05 10.80
N THR A 43 -7.48 -16.98 11.08
CA THR A 43 -6.77 -18.02 11.83
C THR A 43 -6.69 -17.62 13.31
N PRO A 44 -6.47 -18.57 14.22
CA PRO A 44 -6.22 -18.24 15.63
C PRO A 44 -5.07 -17.23 15.81
N GLU A 45 -4.05 -17.32 14.99
CA GLU A 45 -2.89 -16.42 15.02
C GLU A 45 -3.25 -15.00 14.59
N THR A 46 -4.10 -14.83 13.56
CA THR A 46 -4.58 -13.50 13.14
C THR A 46 -5.38 -12.84 14.26
N ILE A 47 -6.28 -13.59 14.91
CA ILE A 47 -7.08 -13.10 16.02
C ILE A 47 -6.21 -12.77 17.23
N GLN A 48 -5.18 -13.58 17.49
CA GLN A 48 -4.19 -13.31 18.54
C GLN A 48 -3.40 -12.04 18.21
N ALA A 49 -2.86 -11.91 16.99
CA ALA A 49 -2.13 -10.71 16.56
C ALA A 49 -2.98 -9.45 16.74
N LEU A 50 -4.23 -9.46 16.26
CA LEU A 50 -5.16 -8.35 16.42
C LEU A 50 -5.37 -8.01 17.91
N THR A 51 -5.54 -9.04 18.75
CA THR A 51 -5.74 -8.85 20.18
C THR A 51 -4.52 -8.22 20.83
N GLU A 52 -3.31 -8.70 20.54
CA GLU A 52 -2.06 -8.16 21.05
C GLU A 52 -1.86 -6.69 20.61
N MET A 53 -2.14 -6.39 19.33
CA MET A 53 -2.04 -5.03 18.78
C MET A 53 -2.99 -4.05 19.51
N ILE A 54 -4.26 -4.41 19.68
CA ILE A 54 -5.25 -3.53 20.31
C ILE A 54 -5.03 -3.43 21.83
N MET A 55 -4.73 -4.54 22.48
CA MET A 55 -4.53 -4.55 23.94
C MET A 55 -3.18 -3.97 24.35
N GLY A 56 -2.25 -3.75 23.41
CA GLY A 56 -0.91 -3.24 23.69
C GLY A 56 -0.07 -4.24 24.50
N THR A 57 -0.28 -5.54 24.30
CA THR A 57 0.50 -6.59 24.95
C THR A 57 1.72 -6.94 24.10
N PRO A 58 2.76 -7.58 24.67
CA PRO A 58 3.93 -7.98 23.91
C PRO A 58 3.58 -8.85 22.70
N TYR A 59 4.23 -8.63 21.57
CA TYR A 59 4.04 -9.38 20.34
C TYR A 59 4.74 -10.74 20.42
N THR A 60 3.97 -11.81 20.49
CA THR A 60 4.47 -13.18 20.72
C THR A 60 4.62 -14.00 19.45
N LEU A 61 3.91 -13.62 18.36
CA LEU A 61 3.91 -14.32 17.08
C LEU A 61 5.06 -13.86 16.16
N LYS A 62 5.19 -14.52 15.00
CA LYS A 62 6.09 -14.09 13.93
C LYS A 62 5.58 -12.80 13.27
N GLY A 63 6.51 -12.01 12.71
CA GLY A 63 6.20 -10.68 12.14
C GLY A 63 5.11 -10.69 11.07
N TYR A 64 5.04 -11.71 10.22
CA TYR A 64 4.08 -11.77 9.13
C TYR A 64 2.61 -11.81 9.62
N HIS A 65 2.31 -12.42 10.77
CA HIS A 65 0.95 -12.39 11.31
C HIS A 65 0.49 -10.96 11.62
N TYR A 66 1.38 -10.14 12.20
CA TYR A 66 1.09 -8.72 12.45
C TYR A 66 1.02 -7.94 11.15
N GLY A 67 1.85 -8.29 10.16
CA GLY A 67 1.82 -7.67 8.83
C GLY A 67 0.46 -7.84 8.15
N TYR A 68 -0.03 -9.08 8.02
CA TYR A 68 -1.34 -9.35 7.42
C TYR A 68 -2.49 -8.76 8.25
N THR A 69 -2.39 -8.83 9.59
CA THR A 69 -3.41 -8.18 10.46
C THR A 69 -3.43 -6.67 10.25
N PHE A 70 -2.27 -6.03 10.09
CA PHE A 70 -2.16 -4.61 9.80
C PHE A 70 -2.78 -4.23 8.45
N ILE A 71 -2.56 -5.02 7.40
CA ILE A 71 -3.24 -4.86 6.11
C ILE A 71 -4.76 -4.86 6.28
N GLY A 72 -5.28 -5.86 7.00
CA GLY A 72 -6.72 -5.96 7.28
C GLY A 72 -7.25 -4.73 8.02
N ILE A 73 -6.52 -4.20 9.00
CA ILE A 73 -6.89 -2.98 9.72
C ILE A 73 -6.90 -1.78 8.76
N CYS A 74 -5.83 -1.59 7.97
CA CYS A 74 -5.74 -0.48 7.02
C CYS A 74 -6.86 -0.52 5.99
N LYS A 75 -7.15 -1.69 5.41
CA LYS A 75 -8.24 -1.84 4.44
C LYS A 75 -9.64 -1.69 5.07
N ALA A 76 -9.80 -2.06 6.33
CA ALA A 76 -11.09 -1.93 7.05
C ALA A 76 -11.43 -0.49 7.49
N PHE A 77 -10.41 0.34 7.72
CA PHE A 77 -10.57 1.72 8.20
C PHE A 77 -10.00 2.76 7.23
N GLY A 78 -9.37 2.31 6.17
CA GLY A 78 -8.86 3.16 5.11
C GLY A 78 -9.94 3.59 4.12
N THR A 79 -9.52 4.40 3.18
CA THR A 79 -10.31 4.87 2.04
C THR A 79 -9.84 4.15 0.78
N GLU A 80 -10.78 3.63 0.01
CA GLU A 80 -10.48 3.08 -1.32
C GLU A 80 -9.91 4.20 -2.20
N LEU A 81 -8.90 3.85 -2.99
CA LEU A 81 -8.25 4.78 -3.89
C LEU A 81 -8.91 4.70 -5.29
N PRO A 82 -8.88 5.79 -6.08
CA PRO A 82 -9.47 5.80 -7.42
C PRO A 82 -8.93 4.71 -8.35
N TYR A 83 -7.61 4.48 -8.30
CA TYR A 83 -6.97 3.36 -8.98
C TYR A 83 -6.84 2.20 -7.99
N ASP A 84 -7.66 1.19 -8.16
CA ASP A 84 -7.79 0.03 -7.26
C ASP A 84 -7.15 -1.25 -7.80
N GLU A 85 -6.52 -1.19 -8.97
CA GLU A 85 -5.81 -2.33 -9.54
C GLU A 85 -4.47 -2.58 -8.84
N ASP A 86 -4.14 -3.87 -8.70
CA ASP A 86 -2.88 -4.29 -8.11
C ASP A 86 -1.74 -4.25 -9.14
N ILE A 87 -0.64 -3.57 -8.81
CA ILE A 87 0.58 -3.55 -9.64
C ILE A 87 1.38 -4.82 -9.34
N LYS A 88 1.67 -5.62 -10.37
CA LYS A 88 2.49 -6.82 -10.23
C LYS A 88 3.95 -6.45 -9.97
N SER A 89 4.43 -6.74 -8.75
CA SER A 89 5.81 -6.49 -8.35
C SER A 89 6.82 -7.32 -9.17
N GLY A 90 8.00 -6.78 -9.36
CA GLY A 90 9.09 -7.39 -10.13
C GLY A 90 8.95 -7.12 -11.62
N TYR A 91 8.04 -7.79 -12.32
CA TYR A 91 7.93 -7.63 -13.77
C TYR A 91 7.39 -6.26 -14.19
N PHE A 92 6.22 -5.86 -13.67
CA PHE A 92 5.61 -4.57 -14.04
C PHE A 92 6.34 -3.39 -13.42
N THR A 93 6.84 -3.50 -12.20
CA THR A 93 7.67 -2.42 -11.61
C THR A 93 8.97 -2.22 -12.41
N SER A 94 9.62 -3.30 -12.89
CA SER A 94 10.78 -3.18 -13.79
C SER A 94 10.41 -2.59 -15.15
N LEU A 95 9.20 -2.84 -15.64
CA LEU A 95 8.70 -2.23 -16.88
C LEU A 95 8.45 -0.73 -16.68
N ILE A 96 7.90 -0.33 -15.53
CA ILE A 96 7.75 1.07 -15.14
C ILE A 96 9.12 1.75 -15.12
N ASP A 97 10.13 1.17 -14.44
CA ASP A 97 11.49 1.71 -14.36
C ASP A 97 12.09 1.90 -15.76
N ARG A 98 11.90 0.92 -16.65
CA ARG A 98 12.37 0.99 -18.05
C ARG A 98 11.68 2.13 -18.82
N VAL A 99 10.37 2.27 -18.72
CA VAL A 99 9.63 3.35 -19.38
C VAL A 99 10.04 4.71 -18.85
N LEU A 100 10.20 4.85 -17.53
CA LEU A 100 10.66 6.10 -16.92
C LEU A 100 12.05 6.49 -17.41
N LEU A 101 12.98 5.54 -17.56
CA LEU A 101 14.33 5.79 -18.04
C LEU A 101 14.37 6.09 -19.55
N GLU A 102 13.79 5.20 -20.37
CA GLU A 102 13.93 5.25 -21.82
C GLU A 102 13.12 6.40 -22.45
N ASP A 103 11.90 6.62 -21.99
CA ASP A 103 10.99 7.56 -22.62
C ASP A 103 11.02 8.95 -21.96
N TRP A 104 11.44 9.03 -20.66
CA TRP A 104 11.38 10.27 -19.88
C TRP A 104 12.73 10.70 -19.27
N GLY A 105 13.77 9.85 -19.36
CA GLY A 105 15.10 10.13 -18.79
C GLY A 105 15.11 10.19 -17.26
N ILE A 106 14.17 9.48 -16.61
CA ILE A 106 14.04 9.40 -15.15
C ILE A 106 14.67 8.09 -14.69
N GLU A 107 15.85 8.17 -14.09
CA GLU A 107 16.55 7.04 -13.51
C GLU A 107 16.05 6.79 -12.07
N VAL A 108 15.23 5.77 -11.88
CA VAL A 108 14.62 5.44 -10.59
C VAL A 108 14.33 3.93 -10.51
N SER A 109 14.20 3.40 -9.31
CA SER A 109 13.53 2.14 -9.07
C SER A 109 12.24 2.38 -8.31
N ILE A 110 11.11 2.13 -8.98
CA ILE A 110 9.79 2.39 -8.41
C ILE A 110 9.54 1.55 -7.16
N ASP A 111 10.05 0.33 -7.10
CA ASP A 111 9.96 -0.51 -5.90
C ASP A 111 10.59 0.17 -4.67
N PHE A 112 11.74 0.85 -4.83
CA PHE A 112 12.38 1.59 -3.72
C PHE A 112 11.65 2.88 -3.36
N GLU A 113 10.99 3.50 -4.30
CA GLU A 113 10.16 4.68 -4.03
C GLU A 113 8.85 4.32 -3.30
N LEU A 114 8.25 3.18 -3.65
CA LEU A 114 7.04 2.68 -2.99
C LEU A 114 7.32 2.04 -1.62
N PHE A 115 8.47 1.35 -1.47
CA PHE A 115 8.83 0.65 -0.23
C PHE A 115 10.16 1.13 0.36
N PRO A 116 10.35 2.43 0.63
CA PRO A 116 11.56 2.90 1.27
C PRO A 116 11.63 2.37 2.71
N LYS A 117 12.80 1.88 3.12
CA LYS A 117 13.01 1.25 4.45
C LYS A 117 12.50 2.08 5.63
N LYS A 118 12.57 3.42 5.52
CA LYS A 118 12.12 4.35 6.56
C LYS A 118 10.59 4.45 6.70
N CYS A 119 9.84 4.03 5.68
CA CYS A 119 8.39 4.09 5.67
C CYS A 119 7.71 2.81 6.19
N PHE A 120 8.50 1.81 6.62
CA PHE A 120 7.94 0.67 7.33
C PHE A 120 7.42 1.11 8.71
N PRO A 121 6.19 0.77 9.11
CA PRO A 121 5.58 1.23 10.37
C PRO A 121 6.12 0.44 11.60
N SER A 122 7.44 0.46 11.81
CA SER A 122 8.13 -0.30 12.86
C SER A 122 7.70 0.04 14.30
N HIS A 123 7.06 1.19 14.47
CA HIS A 123 6.51 1.62 15.76
C HIS A 123 5.11 1.04 16.04
N LEU A 124 4.47 0.42 15.05
CA LEU A 124 3.14 -0.19 15.17
C LEU A 124 3.21 -1.71 15.12
N ILE A 125 4.01 -2.26 14.22
CA ILE A 125 4.08 -3.70 14.02
C ILE A 125 5.51 -4.23 14.08
N LYS A 126 5.62 -5.52 14.40
CA LYS A 126 6.89 -6.24 14.36
C LYS A 126 7.39 -6.33 12.93
N LYS A 127 8.70 -6.11 12.74
CA LYS A 127 9.33 -6.21 11.42
C LYS A 127 8.99 -7.54 10.74
N THR A 128 8.57 -7.44 9.49
CA THR A 128 8.32 -8.57 8.60
C THR A 128 9.03 -8.32 7.27
N TYR A 129 9.35 -9.38 6.55
CA TYR A 129 9.84 -9.33 5.17
C TYR A 129 8.71 -9.61 4.17
N GLU A 130 7.67 -10.28 4.64
CA GLU A 130 6.48 -10.62 3.86
C GLU A 130 5.28 -10.62 4.82
N PRO A 131 4.24 -9.84 4.52
CA PRO A 131 4.15 -8.88 3.41
C PRO A 131 5.12 -7.70 3.58
N MET A 132 5.58 -7.08 2.46
CA MET A 132 6.21 -5.78 2.53
C MET A 132 5.15 -4.71 2.77
N ILE A 133 5.47 -3.74 3.61
CA ILE A 133 4.52 -2.71 4.04
C ILE A 133 5.22 -1.35 4.03
N SER A 134 4.56 -0.35 3.48
CA SER A 134 5.01 1.03 3.50
C SER A 134 3.86 1.98 3.85
N LEU A 135 4.16 3.04 4.58
CA LEU A 135 3.27 4.18 4.80
C LEU A 135 3.96 5.42 4.23
N LEU A 136 3.46 5.90 3.09
CA LEU A 136 3.93 7.12 2.46
C LEU A 136 3.13 8.31 3.00
N ASP A 137 3.81 9.17 3.73
CA ASP A 137 3.25 10.43 4.23
C ASP A 137 3.19 11.52 3.14
N GLU A 138 2.62 12.66 3.48
CA GLU A 138 2.45 13.80 2.56
C GLU A 138 3.78 14.21 1.88
N GLU A 139 4.90 14.21 2.62
CA GLU A 139 6.22 14.59 2.08
C GLU A 139 6.66 13.60 1.00
N ARG A 140 6.53 12.32 1.28
CA ARG A 140 6.89 11.25 0.35
C ARG A 140 5.95 11.19 -0.86
N LEU A 141 4.66 11.41 -0.65
CA LEU A 141 3.69 11.48 -1.74
C LEU A 141 3.98 12.66 -2.67
N LYS A 142 4.32 13.82 -2.13
CA LYS A 142 4.76 14.97 -2.93
C LYS A 142 6.04 14.69 -3.71
N ALA A 143 7.02 14.04 -3.08
CA ALA A 143 8.27 13.69 -3.75
C ALA A 143 8.03 12.71 -4.92
N LEU A 144 7.22 11.67 -4.70
CA LEU A 144 6.86 10.70 -5.73
C LEU A 144 6.00 11.33 -6.84
N GLY A 145 5.03 12.18 -6.48
CA GLY A 145 4.22 12.93 -7.43
C GLY A 145 5.09 13.80 -8.34
N ASN A 146 6.00 14.58 -7.78
CA ASN A 146 6.93 15.43 -8.54
C ASN A 146 7.85 14.61 -9.48
N LEU A 147 8.28 13.41 -9.05
CA LEU A 147 9.04 12.49 -9.88
C LEU A 147 8.25 12.07 -11.12
N LEU A 148 6.97 11.74 -10.93
CA LEU A 148 6.09 11.23 -11.97
C LEU A 148 5.40 12.34 -12.79
N ASP A 149 5.49 13.60 -12.37
CA ASP A 149 4.77 14.73 -13.00
C ASP A 149 5.13 14.93 -14.46
N LYS A 150 6.36 14.60 -14.84
CA LYS A 150 6.83 14.69 -16.22
C LYS A 150 6.15 13.69 -17.15
N VAL A 151 5.68 12.57 -16.57
CA VAL A 151 5.03 11.51 -17.34
C VAL A 151 3.58 11.89 -17.59
N HIS A 152 3.21 12.04 -18.85
CA HIS A 152 1.85 12.32 -19.26
C HIS A 152 1.50 11.54 -20.53
N LYS A 153 0.40 10.82 -20.46
CA LYS A 153 -0.25 10.14 -21.56
C LYS A 153 -1.75 10.27 -21.40
N THR A 154 -2.45 10.45 -22.52
CA THR A 154 -3.90 10.42 -22.47
C THR A 154 -4.39 8.98 -22.38
N PRO A 155 -5.61 8.74 -21.87
CA PRO A 155 -6.20 7.38 -21.87
C PRO A 155 -6.21 6.75 -23.27
N GLU A 156 -6.50 7.53 -24.31
CA GLU A 156 -6.53 7.06 -25.69
C GLU A 156 -5.14 6.64 -26.20
N GLU A 157 -4.07 7.36 -25.81
CA GLU A 157 -2.70 6.98 -26.13
C GLU A 157 -2.30 5.68 -25.42
N ILE A 158 -2.73 5.52 -24.17
CA ILE A 158 -2.48 4.30 -23.38
C ILE A 158 -3.22 3.11 -23.99
N ASP A 159 -4.49 3.28 -24.36
CA ASP A 159 -5.29 2.24 -25.01
C ASP A 159 -4.69 1.75 -26.34
N VAL A 160 -4.06 2.64 -27.08
CA VAL A 160 -3.34 2.27 -28.31
C VAL A 160 -2.08 1.48 -27.95
N LEU A 161 -1.29 2.00 -26.99
CA LEU A 161 -0.04 1.35 -26.56
C LEU A 161 -0.27 -0.04 -25.99
N ILE A 162 -1.31 -0.27 -25.17
CA ILE A 162 -1.64 -1.61 -24.63
C ILE A 162 -1.85 -2.65 -25.73
N LYS A 163 -2.34 -2.24 -26.91
CA LYS A 163 -2.58 -3.14 -28.04
C LYS A 163 -1.31 -3.43 -28.85
N GLU A 164 -0.33 -2.56 -28.79
CA GLU A 164 0.87 -2.59 -29.62
C GLU A 164 2.14 -2.98 -28.85
N ASP A 165 2.24 -2.59 -27.59
CA ASP A 165 3.44 -2.76 -26.77
C ASP A 165 3.06 -2.96 -25.29
N GLU A 166 3.81 -3.82 -24.58
CA GLU A 166 3.68 -4.02 -23.14
C GLU A 166 3.91 -2.74 -22.32
N LYS A 167 4.61 -1.73 -22.86
CA LYS A 167 4.80 -0.41 -22.25
C LYS A 167 3.47 0.28 -21.92
N GLY A 168 2.39 -0.03 -22.65
CA GLY A 168 1.06 0.48 -22.39
C GLY A 168 0.59 0.18 -20.95
N TYR A 169 0.87 -1.03 -20.44
CA TYR A 169 0.54 -1.40 -19.06
C TYR A 169 1.34 -0.60 -18.04
N ALA A 170 2.64 -0.33 -18.31
CA ALA A 170 3.43 0.51 -17.43
C ALA A 170 2.90 1.95 -17.35
N TYR A 171 2.48 2.53 -18.47
CA TYR A 171 1.84 3.84 -18.48
C TYR A 171 0.51 3.84 -17.74
N TYR A 172 -0.29 2.79 -17.89
CA TYR A 172 -1.54 2.63 -17.16
C TYR A 172 -1.31 2.64 -15.65
N ASP A 173 -0.34 1.82 -15.16
CA ASP A 173 0.03 1.76 -13.76
C ASP A 173 0.61 3.10 -13.25
N ILE A 174 1.45 3.79 -14.04
CA ILE A 174 2.00 5.11 -13.67
C ILE A 174 0.88 6.14 -13.52
N MET A 175 -0.05 6.19 -14.46
CA MET A 175 -1.16 7.15 -14.39
C MET A 175 -2.10 6.84 -13.23
N GLY A 176 -2.39 5.57 -12.95
CA GLY A 176 -3.15 5.16 -11.79
C GLY A 176 -2.46 5.52 -10.47
N LEU A 177 -1.13 5.33 -10.39
CA LEU A 177 -0.36 5.74 -9.22
C LEU A 177 -0.41 7.26 -9.01
N LYS A 178 -0.30 8.07 -10.09
CA LYS A 178 -0.45 9.53 -10.02
C LYS A 178 -1.83 9.95 -9.53
N GLU A 179 -2.87 9.29 -10.00
CA GLU A 179 -4.25 9.53 -9.55
C GLU A 179 -4.39 9.26 -8.05
N ASN A 180 -3.87 8.13 -7.58
CA ASN A 180 -3.87 7.77 -6.16
C ASN A 180 -3.08 8.77 -5.29
N ILE A 181 -1.90 9.21 -5.75
CA ILE A 181 -1.10 10.23 -5.06
C ILE A 181 -1.89 11.54 -4.94
N THR A 182 -2.47 12.01 -6.05
CA THR A 182 -3.27 13.24 -6.08
C THR A 182 -4.45 13.14 -5.11
N PHE A 183 -5.20 12.05 -5.18
CA PHE A 183 -6.32 11.78 -4.28
C PHE A 183 -5.91 11.82 -2.81
N CYS A 184 -4.80 11.14 -2.45
CA CYS A 184 -4.30 11.15 -1.07
C CYS A 184 -3.94 12.56 -0.60
N LEU A 185 -3.23 13.35 -1.44
CA LEU A 185 -2.82 14.71 -1.10
C LEU A 185 -4.04 15.63 -0.92
N GLU A 186 -5.02 15.59 -1.81
CA GLU A 186 -6.24 16.39 -1.74
C GLU A 186 -7.10 16.06 -0.51
N ASN A 187 -7.14 14.77 -0.12
CA ASN A 187 -7.93 14.30 1.02
C ASN A 187 -7.13 14.24 2.33
N LYS A 188 -5.87 14.70 2.35
CA LYS A 188 -4.97 14.66 3.51
C LYS A 188 -4.84 13.26 4.11
N LEU A 189 -4.65 12.28 3.23
CA LEU A 189 -4.40 10.89 3.53
C LEU A 189 -2.93 10.54 3.30
N ASP A 190 -2.39 9.66 4.11
CA ASP A 190 -1.19 8.91 3.78
C ASP A 190 -1.57 7.73 2.88
N MET A 191 -0.63 7.21 2.11
CA MET A 191 -0.85 6.01 1.30
C MET A 191 -0.21 4.80 1.98
N ALA A 192 -1.02 3.83 2.35
CA ALA A 192 -0.55 2.53 2.81
C ALA A 192 -0.40 1.60 1.60
N LEU A 193 0.80 1.04 1.43
CA LEU A 193 1.16 0.12 0.35
C LEU A 193 1.51 -1.24 0.92
N PHE A 194 1.09 -2.29 0.24
CA PHE A 194 1.27 -3.68 0.64
C PHE A 194 1.72 -4.50 -0.56
N CYS A 195 2.80 -5.29 -0.40
CA CYS A 195 3.23 -6.24 -1.42
C CYS A 195 3.24 -7.66 -0.83
N TYR A 196 2.43 -8.55 -1.37
CA TYR A 196 2.21 -9.93 -0.91
C TYR A 196 1.85 -10.88 -2.05
#